data_509fbeaf718d81403cbbdb997d72ff49
#
_entry.id   509fbeaf718d81403cbbdb997d72ff49
#
_cell.length_a   1.000
_cell.length_b   1.000
_cell.length_c   1.000
_cell.angle_alpha   90.00
_cell.angle_beta   90.00
_cell.angle_gamma   90.00
#
_symmetry.space_group_name_H-M   'P 1'
#
loop_
_entity.id
_entity.type
_entity.pdbx_description
1 polymer ?
#
loop_
_entity_poly.entity_id
_entity_poly.type
_entity_poly.pdbx_seq_one_letter_code
_entity_poly.pdbx_strand_id
1 'polypeptide(L)'
;MIMIIDTQPHFQSKERALCRMNTILELLASLWAVVSQAVISAFPILNTIIVIGGGCLGMLLYGRFNRHTRDIVLKALGIAVVLFAISELWNTFFVLETGLFEAEGTLLVVVAIPMGWLFGEALAIDLLLGKLGLLLHKVFEEKKPEAVEPQANLTPEETARLVLTREDRATGFIIAFTLCGFSSLIFTRFLEGRINDDPIPMLIKLAFDFVLVFWLASVYGSGVPFAGISVLVSEGALGIAYSLWGDFFTPKLLGQLALTGGMILLFGGISLCRGKRFRAANLIPALFIPIVYTVAMEKAETAVKDALDKNKK
;
A
#
# COMPACT_ATOMS: atom_id res chain seq x y z
N MET A 1 -8.95 14.78 75.35
CA MET A 1 -7.92 13.83 74.92
C MET A 1 -8.38 13.35 73.52
N ILE A 2 -7.94 14.05 72.48
CA ILE A 2 -8.36 13.80 71.10
C ILE A 2 -7.36 12.81 70.55
N MET A 3 -7.85 11.64 70.18
CA MET A 3 -7.08 10.56 69.57
C MET A 3 -6.83 10.95 68.12
N ILE A 4 -5.60 11.41 67.80
CA ILE A 4 -5.15 11.66 66.44
C ILE A 4 -4.87 10.28 65.82
N ILE A 5 -5.76 9.79 64.98
CA ILE A 5 -5.59 8.57 64.19
C ILE A 5 -4.51 8.88 63.17
N ASP A 6 -3.37 8.23 63.31
CA ASP A 6 -2.21 8.31 62.43
C ASP A 6 -2.54 7.61 61.09
N THR A 7 -3.08 8.38 60.13
CA THR A 7 -3.40 7.91 58.79
C THR A 7 -2.23 8.15 57.77
N GLN A 8 -1.07 8.61 58.28
CA GLN A 8 0.08 9.06 57.51
C GLN A 8 0.80 7.97 56.65
N PRO A 9 1.00 6.73 57.09
CA PRO A 9 1.80 5.77 56.30
C PRO A 9 1.09 5.28 55.02
N HIS A 10 -0.24 5.20 55.05
CA HIS A 10 -1.03 4.72 53.91
C HIS A 10 -1.14 5.78 52.78
N PHE A 11 -1.14 7.04 53.12
CA PHE A 11 -1.20 8.16 52.17
C PHE A 11 0.14 8.30 51.44
N GLN A 12 1.25 8.26 52.12
CA GLN A 12 2.60 8.33 51.54
C GLN A 12 2.94 7.10 50.66
N SER A 13 2.37 5.94 50.91
CA SER A 13 2.57 4.76 50.06
C SER A 13 1.80 4.91 48.70
N LYS A 14 0.58 5.51 48.71
CA LYS A 14 -0.19 5.82 47.51
C LYS A 14 0.47 6.89 46.67
N GLU A 15 0.98 7.94 47.26
CA GLU A 15 1.70 9.01 46.51
C GLU A 15 2.99 8.48 45.85
N ARG A 16 3.75 7.63 46.55
CA ARG A 16 4.93 6.99 45.95
C ARG A 16 4.57 6.03 44.82
N ALA A 17 3.48 5.30 44.94
CA ALA A 17 3.00 4.43 43.87
C ALA A 17 2.53 5.26 42.64
N LEU A 18 1.84 6.36 42.88
CA LEU A 18 1.39 7.29 41.84
C LEU A 18 2.57 7.96 41.12
N CYS A 19 3.58 8.40 41.86
CA CYS A 19 4.80 8.98 41.35
C CYS A 19 5.57 7.98 40.48
N ARG A 20 5.72 6.73 40.92
CA ARG A 20 6.35 5.65 40.14
C ARG A 20 5.56 5.34 38.87
N MET A 21 4.25 5.33 38.93
CA MET A 21 3.39 5.10 37.77
C MET A 21 3.55 6.21 36.74
N ASN A 22 3.59 7.48 37.17
CA ASN A 22 3.81 8.62 36.27
C ASN A 22 5.21 8.56 35.65
N THR A 23 6.27 8.21 36.40
CA THR A 23 7.61 8.04 35.85
C THR A 23 7.67 6.91 34.81
N ILE A 24 6.97 5.80 35.04
CA ILE A 24 6.86 4.71 34.05
C ILE A 24 6.12 5.17 32.80
N LEU A 25 5.03 5.91 32.94
CA LEU A 25 4.27 6.47 31.80
C LEU A 25 5.11 7.47 30.99
N GLU A 26 5.89 8.34 31.65
CA GLU A 26 6.80 9.25 30.95
C GLU A 26 7.91 8.51 30.21
N LEU A 27 8.49 7.46 30.81
CA LEU A 27 9.47 6.60 30.14
C LEU A 27 8.86 5.89 28.92
N LEU A 28 7.66 5.34 29.06
CA LEU A 28 6.95 4.70 27.95
C LEU A 28 6.62 5.70 26.85
N ALA A 29 6.20 6.92 27.19
CA ALA A 29 5.92 7.98 26.22
C ALA A 29 7.20 8.42 25.48
N SER A 30 8.32 8.57 26.20
CA SER A 30 9.60 8.91 25.56
C SER A 30 10.13 7.81 24.66
N LEU A 31 10.02 6.54 25.07
CA LEU A 31 10.35 5.40 24.23
C LEU A 31 9.45 5.33 22.99
N TRP A 32 8.15 5.56 23.16
CA TRP A 32 7.20 5.62 22.03
C TRP A 32 7.58 6.74 21.05
N ALA A 33 7.93 7.92 21.53
CA ALA A 33 8.35 9.03 20.67
C ALA A 33 9.60 8.69 19.83
N VAL A 34 10.60 8.03 20.42
CA VAL A 34 11.80 7.59 19.71
C VAL A 34 11.48 6.51 18.66
N VAL A 35 10.66 5.52 19.05
CA VAL A 35 10.25 4.44 18.14
C VAL A 35 9.41 4.99 16.99
N SER A 36 8.47 5.91 17.26
CA SER A 36 7.62 6.51 16.23
C SER A 36 8.45 7.26 15.19
N GLN A 37 9.39 8.10 15.61
CA GLN A 37 10.28 8.82 14.71
C GLN A 37 11.16 7.87 13.88
N ALA A 38 11.67 6.80 14.47
CA ALA A 38 12.43 5.78 13.76
C ALA A 38 11.58 5.07 12.69
N VAL A 39 10.33 4.72 13.03
CA VAL A 39 9.39 4.10 12.09
C VAL A 39 9.06 5.05 10.95
N ILE A 40 8.72 6.30 11.23
CA ILE A 40 8.34 7.30 10.23
C ILE A 40 9.49 7.57 9.25
N SER A 41 10.72 7.72 9.76
CA SER A 41 11.89 8.03 8.93
C SER A 41 12.35 6.87 8.05
N ALA A 42 12.31 5.65 8.59
CA ALA A 42 12.78 4.45 7.90
C ALA A 42 11.66 3.63 7.23
N PHE A 43 10.43 4.15 7.19
CA PHE A 43 9.25 3.40 6.78
C PHE A 43 9.37 2.71 5.42
N PRO A 44 9.82 3.35 4.31
CA PRO A 44 9.93 2.69 3.01
C PRO A 44 10.86 1.47 3.06
N ILE A 45 11.95 1.55 3.82
CA ILE A 45 12.90 0.44 3.99
C ILE A 45 12.26 -0.66 4.85
N LEU A 46 11.61 -0.28 5.96
CA LEU A 46 10.96 -1.21 6.85
C LEU A 46 9.83 -1.98 6.14
N ASN A 47 8.99 -1.28 5.39
CA ASN A 47 7.91 -1.91 4.63
C ASN A 47 8.46 -2.83 3.53
N THR A 48 9.52 -2.43 2.84
CA THR A 48 10.21 -3.28 1.87
C THR A 48 10.69 -4.60 2.50
N ILE A 49 11.32 -4.53 3.68
CA ILE A 49 11.77 -5.72 4.41
C ILE A 49 10.59 -6.60 4.81
N ILE A 50 9.49 -6.00 5.25
CA ILE A 50 8.25 -6.70 5.64
C ILE A 50 7.62 -7.41 4.44
N VAL A 51 7.54 -6.75 3.28
CA VAL A 51 7.02 -7.33 2.04
C VAL A 51 7.89 -8.49 1.55
N ILE A 52 9.21 -8.31 1.53
CA ILE A 52 10.14 -9.39 1.14
C ILE A 52 10.06 -10.54 2.15
N GLY A 53 10.13 -10.26 3.44
CA GLY A 53 10.08 -11.25 4.51
C GLY A 53 8.75 -12.01 4.55
N GLY A 54 7.63 -11.30 4.48
CA GLY A 54 6.28 -11.88 4.42
C GLY A 54 6.11 -12.78 3.19
N GLY A 55 6.60 -12.30 2.03
CA GLY A 55 6.61 -13.10 0.81
C GLY A 55 7.49 -14.36 0.92
N CYS A 56 8.69 -14.25 1.48
CA CYS A 56 9.56 -15.42 1.73
C CYS A 56 8.91 -16.42 2.70
N LEU A 57 8.27 -15.95 3.77
CA LEU A 57 7.53 -16.82 4.69
C LEU A 57 6.33 -17.50 4.00
N GLY A 58 5.57 -16.75 3.18
CA GLY A 58 4.47 -17.31 2.40
C GLY A 58 4.92 -18.41 1.43
N MET A 59 6.12 -18.26 0.85
CA MET A 59 6.70 -19.29 -0.01
C MET A 59 6.94 -20.63 0.68
N LEU A 60 7.08 -20.68 2.00
CA LEU A 60 7.18 -21.96 2.74
C LEU A 60 5.91 -22.82 2.59
N LEU A 61 4.77 -22.18 2.32
CA LEU A 61 3.51 -22.86 2.06
C LEU A 61 3.27 -23.12 0.56
N TYR A 62 4.10 -22.56 -0.33
CA TYR A 62 3.96 -22.76 -1.77
C TYR A 62 4.10 -24.23 -2.15
N GLY A 63 3.19 -24.70 -3.00
CA GLY A 63 3.15 -26.12 -3.43
C GLY A 63 2.47 -27.06 -2.42
N ARG A 64 2.17 -26.65 -1.18
CA ARG A 64 1.45 -27.46 -0.20
C ARG A 64 -0.07 -27.45 -0.41
N PHE A 65 -0.61 -26.42 -1.06
CA PHE A 65 -2.02 -26.28 -1.32
C PHE A 65 -2.41 -26.96 -2.65
N ASN A 66 -3.49 -27.74 -2.63
CA ASN A 66 -4.11 -28.22 -3.86
C ASN A 66 -4.82 -27.06 -4.60
N ARG A 67 -5.23 -27.28 -5.86
CA ARG A 67 -5.87 -26.24 -6.69
C ARG A 67 -7.12 -25.64 -6.02
N HIS A 68 -7.92 -26.47 -5.37
CA HIS A 68 -9.15 -26.03 -4.69
C HIS A 68 -8.83 -25.11 -3.50
N THR A 69 -7.86 -25.47 -2.66
CA THR A 69 -7.44 -24.65 -1.53
C THR A 69 -6.83 -23.32 -1.99
N ARG A 70 -6.01 -23.32 -3.06
CA ARG A 70 -5.46 -22.08 -3.65
C ARG A 70 -6.59 -21.13 -4.10
N ASP A 71 -7.62 -21.66 -4.77
CA ASP A 71 -8.77 -20.88 -5.21
C ASP A 71 -9.56 -20.28 -4.04
N ILE A 72 -9.77 -21.05 -2.98
CA ILE A 72 -10.42 -20.56 -1.75
C ILE A 72 -9.61 -19.45 -1.09
N VAL A 73 -8.29 -19.64 -0.93
CA VAL A 73 -7.39 -18.63 -0.32
C VAL A 73 -7.44 -17.34 -1.12
N LEU A 74 -7.34 -17.39 -2.44
CA LEU A 74 -7.40 -16.20 -3.29
C LEU A 74 -8.75 -15.48 -3.21
N LYS A 75 -9.85 -16.22 -3.20
CA LYS A 75 -11.18 -15.62 -3.04
C LYS A 75 -11.38 -14.98 -1.68
N ALA A 76 -10.95 -15.66 -0.61
CA ALA A 76 -11.01 -15.10 0.74
C ALA A 76 -10.16 -13.83 0.87
N LEU A 77 -8.94 -13.86 0.35
CA LEU A 77 -8.05 -12.70 0.31
C LEU A 77 -8.68 -11.57 -0.54
N GLY A 78 -9.25 -11.90 -1.71
CA GLY A 78 -9.92 -10.94 -2.58
C GLY A 78 -11.10 -10.26 -1.88
N ILE A 79 -11.93 -11.00 -1.16
CA ILE A 79 -13.03 -10.44 -0.36
C ILE A 79 -12.49 -9.50 0.71
N ALA A 80 -11.44 -9.90 1.43
CA ALA A 80 -10.82 -9.05 2.46
C ALA A 80 -10.28 -7.74 1.86
N VAL A 81 -9.60 -7.81 0.71
CA VAL A 81 -9.08 -6.64 -0.01
C VAL A 81 -10.23 -5.74 -0.51
N VAL A 82 -11.32 -6.32 -1.02
CA VAL A 82 -12.51 -5.55 -1.46
C VAL A 82 -13.16 -4.83 -0.28
N LEU A 83 -13.36 -5.50 0.85
CA LEU A 83 -13.94 -4.88 2.05
C LEU A 83 -13.05 -3.75 2.57
N PHE A 84 -11.74 -3.96 2.56
CA PHE A 84 -10.77 -2.94 2.95
C PHE A 84 -10.80 -1.74 1.98
N ALA A 85 -10.84 -2.00 0.67
CA ALA A 85 -10.94 -0.95 -0.35
C ALA A 85 -12.24 -0.14 -0.21
N ILE A 86 -13.36 -0.78 0.06
CA ILE A 86 -14.64 -0.09 0.30
C ILE A 86 -14.54 0.81 1.54
N SER A 87 -13.90 0.33 2.62
CA SER A 87 -13.70 1.13 3.83
C SER A 87 -12.85 2.38 3.56
N GLU A 88 -11.74 2.24 2.81
CA GLU A 88 -10.89 3.36 2.42
C GLU A 88 -11.63 4.35 1.49
N LEU A 89 -12.35 3.85 0.50
CA LEU A 89 -13.14 4.66 -0.42
C LEU A 89 -14.25 5.41 0.33
N TRP A 90 -14.95 4.77 1.27
CA TRP A 90 -16.02 5.38 2.06
C TRP A 90 -15.51 6.58 2.84
N ASN A 91 -14.39 6.43 3.53
CA ASN A 91 -13.80 7.51 4.32
C ASN A 91 -13.36 8.71 3.46
N THR A 92 -13.00 8.47 2.21
CA THR A 92 -12.49 9.51 1.31
C THR A 92 -13.58 10.11 0.41
N PHE A 93 -14.61 9.32 0.05
CA PHE A 93 -15.67 9.75 -0.85
C PHE A 93 -16.67 10.72 -0.20
N PHE A 94 -16.96 10.49 1.08
CA PHE A 94 -17.99 11.24 1.81
C PHE A 94 -17.36 12.08 2.90
N VAL A 95 -17.25 13.39 2.66
CA VAL A 95 -16.95 14.36 3.69
C VAL A 95 -18.27 14.84 4.30
N LEU A 96 -18.41 14.69 5.59
CA LEU A 96 -19.59 15.17 6.32
C LEU A 96 -19.38 16.65 6.68
N GLU A 97 -19.68 17.56 5.76
CA GLU A 97 -19.72 18.98 6.03
C GLU A 97 -21.17 19.44 6.21
N THR A 98 -21.41 20.20 7.27
CA THR A 98 -22.73 20.86 7.55
C THR A 98 -23.95 19.94 7.53
N GLY A 99 -23.79 18.65 7.85
CA GLY A 99 -24.89 17.66 7.88
C GLY A 99 -25.34 17.14 6.51
N LEU A 100 -24.68 17.52 5.43
CA LEU A 100 -24.90 17.02 4.08
C LEU A 100 -23.70 16.15 3.67
N PHE A 101 -24.00 15.07 2.94
CA PHE A 101 -22.96 14.24 2.31
C PHE A 101 -22.55 14.89 0.99
N GLU A 102 -21.39 15.53 0.94
CA GLU A 102 -20.79 15.98 -0.30
C GLU A 102 -19.83 14.90 -0.82
N ALA A 103 -20.06 14.47 -2.07
CA ALA A 103 -19.15 13.56 -2.77
C ALA A 103 -18.01 14.35 -3.41
N GLU A 104 -16.91 14.55 -2.69
CA GLU A 104 -15.73 15.22 -3.25
C GLU A 104 -14.97 14.31 -4.22
N GLY A 105 -14.59 14.87 -5.35
CA GLY A 105 -13.74 14.17 -6.31
C GLY A 105 -14.41 13.12 -7.19
N THR A 106 -15.72 12.90 -7.04
CA THR A 106 -16.47 11.89 -7.81
C THR A 106 -16.28 12.06 -9.33
N LEU A 107 -16.42 13.28 -9.83
CA LEU A 107 -16.26 13.56 -11.27
C LEU A 107 -14.84 13.26 -11.74
N LEU A 108 -13.84 13.62 -10.93
CA LEU A 108 -12.44 13.34 -11.25
C LEU A 108 -12.19 11.83 -11.34
N VAL A 109 -12.72 11.03 -10.40
CA VAL A 109 -12.57 9.57 -10.41
C VAL A 109 -13.26 8.95 -11.63
N VAL A 110 -14.46 9.44 -11.99
CA VAL A 110 -15.19 8.99 -13.19
C VAL A 110 -14.37 9.21 -14.47
N VAL A 111 -13.58 10.28 -14.53
CA VAL A 111 -12.70 10.56 -15.66
C VAL A 111 -11.36 9.83 -15.54
N ALA A 112 -10.77 9.83 -14.33
CA ALA A 112 -9.43 9.30 -14.10
C ALA A 112 -9.36 7.78 -14.34
N ILE A 113 -10.37 7.02 -13.93
CA ILE A 113 -10.34 5.55 -14.05
C ILE A 113 -10.35 5.10 -15.52
N PRO A 114 -11.31 5.51 -16.39
CA PRO A 114 -11.30 5.13 -17.80
C PRO A 114 -10.05 5.63 -18.54
N MET A 115 -9.66 6.89 -18.31
CA MET A 115 -8.49 7.48 -18.96
C MET A 115 -7.20 6.78 -18.52
N GLY A 116 -7.02 6.55 -17.21
CA GLY A 116 -5.86 5.84 -16.69
C GLY A 116 -5.77 4.42 -17.25
N TRP A 117 -6.91 3.71 -17.32
CA TRP A 117 -6.95 2.37 -17.93
C TRP A 117 -6.55 2.40 -19.40
N LEU A 118 -7.10 3.35 -20.17
CA LEU A 118 -6.77 3.50 -21.59
C LEU A 118 -5.28 3.76 -21.80
N PHE A 119 -4.69 4.69 -21.03
CA PHE A 119 -3.25 4.94 -21.07
C PHE A 119 -2.43 3.72 -20.64
N GLY A 120 -2.85 3.03 -19.59
CA GLY A 120 -2.17 1.84 -19.11
C GLY A 120 -2.20 0.68 -20.12
N GLU A 121 -3.33 0.49 -20.82
CA GLU A 121 -3.44 -0.49 -21.90
C GLU A 121 -2.59 -0.09 -23.10
N ALA A 122 -2.59 1.20 -23.49
CA ALA A 122 -1.75 1.70 -24.57
C ALA A 122 -0.25 1.53 -24.29
N LEU A 123 0.16 1.74 -23.03
CA LEU A 123 1.54 1.50 -22.57
C LEU A 123 1.82 0.03 -22.25
N ALA A 124 0.81 -0.84 -22.27
CA ALA A 124 0.91 -2.26 -21.94
C ALA A 124 1.59 -2.52 -20.57
N ILE A 125 1.26 -1.72 -19.55
CA ILE A 125 1.94 -1.72 -18.24
C ILE A 125 1.92 -3.10 -17.61
N ASP A 126 0.79 -3.78 -17.64
CA ASP A 126 0.63 -5.14 -17.11
C ASP A 126 1.58 -6.14 -17.78
N LEU A 127 1.80 -6.01 -19.09
CA LEU A 127 2.77 -6.83 -19.83
C LEU A 127 4.22 -6.48 -19.49
N LEU A 128 4.52 -5.19 -19.33
CA LEU A 128 5.85 -4.73 -18.92
C LEU A 128 6.22 -5.25 -17.54
N LEU A 129 5.30 -5.14 -16.57
CA LEU A 129 5.48 -5.67 -15.22
C LEU A 129 5.63 -7.20 -15.23
N GLY A 130 4.85 -7.90 -16.08
CA GLY A 130 4.99 -9.34 -16.25
C GLY A 130 6.39 -9.75 -16.72
N LYS A 131 6.93 -9.03 -17.72
CA LYS A 131 8.30 -9.24 -18.21
C LYS A 131 9.34 -8.92 -17.13
N LEU A 132 9.15 -7.83 -16.38
CA LEU A 132 10.03 -7.45 -15.27
C LEU A 132 10.04 -8.51 -14.17
N GLY A 133 8.89 -9.02 -13.76
CA GLY A 133 8.79 -10.09 -12.75
C GLY A 133 9.51 -11.37 -13.19
N LEU A 134 9.40 -11.74 -14.48
CA LEU A 134 10.13 -12.88 -15.04
C LEU A 134 11.64 -12.64 -15.12
N LEU A 135 12.05 -11.41 -15.45
CA LEU A 135 13.47 -11.04 -15.52
C LEU A 135 14.13 -11.10 -14.13
N LEU A 136 13.48 -10.50 -13.14
CA LEU A 136 13.94 -10.52 -11.74
C LEU A 136 14.12 -11.96 -11.25
N HIS A 137 13.13 -12.81 -11.52
CA HIS A 137 13.22 -14.21 -11.15
C HIS A 137 14.44 -14.87 -11.79
N LYS A 138 14.68 -14.66 -13.10
CA LYS A 138 15.81 -15.25 -13.84
C LYS A 138 17.15 -14.84 -13.25
N VAL A 139 17.32 -13.55 -12.91
CA VAL A 139 18.56 -13.03 -12.30
C VAL A 139 18.87 -13.68 -10.95
N PHE A 140 17.84 -14.00 -10.15
CA PHE A 140 18.04 -14.64 -8.84
C PHE A 140 18.14 -16.16 -8.88
N GLU A 141 17.65 -16.81 -9.94
CA GLU A 141 17.72 -18.27 -10.12
C GLU A 141 19.05 -18.71 -10.73
N GLU A 142 19.68 -17.88 -11.57
CA GLU A 142 21.00 -18.17 -12.16
C GLU A 142 22.14 -18.34 -11.13
N LYS A 143 21.93 -18.01 -9.86
CA LYS A 143 22.91 -18.27 -8.78
C LYS A 143 22.84 -19.67 -8.18
N LYS A 144 21.89 -20.51 -8.55
CA LYS A 144 21.97 -21.96 -8.28
C LYS A 144 22.45 -22.66 -9.54
N PRO A 145 23.68 -23.20 -9.55
CA PRO A 145 24.11 -24.08 -10.61
C PRO A 145 23.47 -25.47 -10.41
N GLU A 146 22.18 -25.59 -10.62
CA GLU A 146 21.63 -26.84 -11.08
C GLU A 146 21.84 -26.83 -12.58
N ALA A 147 22.80 -27.69 -13.02
CA ALA A 147 23.00 -28.05 -14.40
C ALA A 147 21.66 -28.47 -15.01
N VAL A 148 20.93 -27.51 -15.54
CA VAL A 148 19.88 -27.79 -16.50
C VAL A 148 20.64 -27.94 -17.82
N GLU A 149 21.04 -29.16 -18.09
CA GLU A 149 21.34 -29.58 -19.46
C GLU A 149 20.23 -29.06 -20.38
N PRO A 150 20.53 -28.69 -21.63
CA PRO A 150 19.51 -28.27 -22.57
C PRO A 150 18.51 -29.43 -22.70
N GLN A 151 17.36 -29.30 -22.05
CA GLN A 151 16.32 -30.33 -21.95
C GLN A 151 15.62 -30.45 -23.30
N ALA A 152 16.26 -31.15 -24.22
CA ALA A 152 15.69 -31.53 -25.53
C ALA A 152 14.55 -32.55 -25.40
N ASN A 153 14.30 -33.09 -24.20
CA ASN A 153 13.38 -34.21 -23.98
C ASN A 153 12.35 -34.01 -22.85
N LEU A 154 11.84 -32.76 -22.64
CA LEU A 154 10.74 -32.53 -21.71
C LEU A 154 9.47 -33.18 -22.26
N THR A 155 8.79 -33.94 -21.42
CA THR A 155 7.44 -34.44 -21.73
C THR A 155 6.46 -33.26 -21.88
N PRO A 156 5.40 -33.40 -22.69
CA PRO A 156 4.37 -32.35 -22.80
C PRO A 156 3.79 -31.92 -21.44
N GLU A 157 3.72 -32.82 -20.47
CA GLU A 157 3.23 -32.56 -19.12
C GLU A 157 4.21 -31.71 -18.29
N GLU A 158 5.51 -31.99 -18.39
CA GLU A 158 6.56 -31.18 -17.73
C GLU A 158 6.65 -29.78 -18.32
N THR A 159 6.56 -29.67 -19.65
CA THR A 159 6.51 -28.38 -20.34
C THR A 159 5.29 -27.56 -19.89
N ALA A 160 4.11 -28.19 -19.80
CA ALA A 160 2.89 -27.53 -19.32
C ALA A 160 3.03 -27.07 -17.86
N ARG A 161 3.65 -27.86 -16.98
CA ARG A 161 3.91 -27.48 -15.58
C ARG A 161 4.86 -26.28 -15.48
N LEU A 162 5.93 -26.26 -16.28
CA LEU A 162 6.87 -25.13 -16.31
C LEU A 162 6.22 -23.82 -16.77
N VAL A 163 5.40 -23.90 -17.83
CA VAL A 163 4.66 -22.72 -18.33
C VAL A 163 3.70 -22.18 -17.28
N LEU A 164 2.89 -23.05 -16.64
CA LEU A 164 1.96 -22.66 -15.58
C LEU A 164 2.69 -22.03 -14.39
N THR A 165 3.80 -22.59 -13.95
CA THR A 165 4.60 -22.03 -12.84
C THR A 165 5.15 -20.65 -13.18
N ARG A 166 5.57 -20.44 -14.43
CA ARG A 166 6.08 -19.16 -14.92
C ARG A 166 4.99 -18.10 -14.96
N GLU A 167 3.78 -18.46 -15.42
CA GLU A 167 2.62 -17.57 -15.44
C GLU A 167 2.16 -17.19 -14.02
N ASP A 168 2.13 -18.15 -13.10
CA ASP A 168 1.80 -17.93 -11.69
C ASP A 168 2.76 -16.91 -11.06
N ARG A 169 4.06 -17.05 -11.27
CA ARG A 169 5.08 -16.15 -10.72
C ARG A 169 4.93 -14.71 -11.24
N ALA A 170 4.73 -14.55 -12.55
CA ALA A 170 4.50 -13.24 -13.15
C ALA A 170 3.20 -12.59 -12.61
N THR A 171 2.14 -13.39 -12.48
CA THR A 171 0.85 -12.92 -11.96
C THR A 171 0.96 -12.48 -10.50
N GLY A 172 1.62 -13.28 -9.66
CA GLY A 172 1.85 -12.95 -8.26
C GLY A 172 2.65 -11.67 -8.09
N PHE A 173 3.72 -11.48 -8.87
CA PHE A 173 4.50 -10.26 -8.88
C PHE A 173 3.64 -9.03 -9.24
N ILE A 174 2.88 -9.10 -10.34
CA ILE A 174 2.06 -7.96 -10.80
C ILE A 174 1.02 -7.57 -9.77
N ILE A 175 0.31 -8.55 -9.19
CA ILE A 175 -0.73 -8.28 -8.19
C ILE A 175 -0.11 -7.64 -6.95
N ALA A 176 0.93 -8.23 -6.40
CA ALA A 176 1.60 -7.69 -5.22
C ALA A 176 2.24 -6.33 -5.50
N PHE A 177 2.92 -6.15 -6.65
CA PHE A 177 3.49 -4.88 -7.11
C PHE A 177 2.43 -3.77 -7.12
N THR A 178 1.27 -4.05 -7.69
CA THR A 178 0.19 -3.05 -7.83
C THR A 178 -0.47 -2.75 -6.49
N LEU A 179 -0.80 -3.77 -5.69
CA LEU A 179 -1.55 -3.58 -4.46
C LEU A 179 -0.70 -3.02 -3.32
N CYS A 180 0.55 -3.43 -3.16
CA CYS A 180 1.42 -2.89 -2.11
C CYS A 180 2.01 -1.53 -2.50
N GLY A 181 2.38 -1.33 -3.77
CA GLY A 181 3.10 -0.13 -4.22
C GLY A 181 2.22 1.01 -4.70
N PHE A 182 1.01 0.75 -5.21
CA PHE A 182 0.19 1.75 -5.91
C PHE A 182 -1.28 1.80 -5.45
N SER A 183 -1.58 1.30 -4.25
CA SER A 183 -2.93 1.38 -3.67
C SER A 183 -3.13 2.68 -2.89
N SER A 184 -4.37 2.92 -2.47
CA SER A 184 -4.73 4.06 -1.60
C SER A 184 -3.89 4.13 -0.33
N LEU A 185 -3.46 2.99 0.20
CA LEU A 185 -2.72 2.90 1.45
C LEU A 185 -1.40 3.69 1.47
N ILE A 186 -0.83 3.96 0.29
CA ILE A 186 0.37 4.80 0.20
C ILE A 186 0.03 6.27 0.53
N PHE A 187 -1.18 6.72 0.25
CA PHE A 187 -1.63 8.09 0.52
C PHE A 187 -2.30 8.20 1.88
N THR A 188 -3.24 7.29 2.22
CA THR A 188 -4.04 7.34 3.44
C THR A 188 -3.32 6.82 4.68
N ARG A 189 -2.25 6.05 4.52
CA ARG A 189 -1.54 5.44 5.66
C ARG A 189 -0.08 5.88 5.75
N PHE A 190 0.67 5.77 4.65
CA PHE A 190 2.07 6.17 4.69
C PHE A 190 2.21 7.69 4.73
N LEU A 191 1.58 8.42 3.79
CA LEU A 191 1.78 9.86 3.69
C LEU A 191 1.05 10.59 4.83
N GLU A 192 -0.16 10.16 5.19
CA GLU A 192 -0.90 10.71 6.33
C GLU A 192 -0.11 10.55 7.64
N GLY A 193 0.45 9.36 7.90
CA GLY A 193 1.28 9.11 9.08
C GLY A 193 2.52 10.02 9.12
N ARG A 194 3.12 10.29 7.96
CA ARG A 194 4.26 11.19 7.83
C ARG A 194 3.89 12.66 8.04
N ILE A 195 2.72 13.09 7.55
CA ILE A 195 2.22 14.47 7.71
C ILE A 195 1.86 14.75 9.17
N ASN A 196 1.18 13.81 9.81
CA ASN A 196 0.67 13.96 11.17
C ASN A 196 1.68 13.53 12.26
N ASP A 197 2.85 13.06 11.84
CA ASP A 197 3.89 12.51 12.72
C ASP A 197 3.39 11.33 13.58
N ASP A 198 2.46 10.53 13.02
CA ASP A 198 1.80 9.39 13.66
C ASP A 198 2.19 8.07 12.98
N PRO A 199 2.84 7.14 13.71
CA PRO A 199 3.22 5.85 13.15
C PRO A 199 2.04 4.86 13.01
N ILE A 200 0.90 5.08 13.68
CA ILE A 200 -0.22 4.13 13.71
C ILE A 200 -0.76 3.82 12.31
N PRO A 201 -1.08 4.80 11.44
CA PRO A 201 -1.50 4.53 10.08
C PRO A 201 -0.47 3.72 9.30
N MET A 202 0.82 4.01 9.50
CA MET A 202 1.91 3.29 8.86
C MET A 202 1.98 1.82 9.30
N LEU A 203 1.80 1.55 10.60
CA LEU A 203 1.78 0.18 11.14
C LEU A 203 0.60 -0.64 10.57
N ILE A 204 -0.56 -0.01 10.34
CA ILE A 204 -1.71 -0.65 9.68
C ILE A 204 -1.33 -1.07 8.26
N LYS A 205 -0.63 -0.19 7.51
CA LYS A 205 -0.14 -0.52 6.17
C LYS A 205 0.84 -1.68 6.20
N LEU A 206 1.82 -1.67 7.12
CA LEU A 206 2.78 -2.78 7.28
C LEU A 206 2.07 -4.11 7.51
N ALA A 207 1.07 -4.14 8.40
CA ALA A 207 0.31 -5.34 8.70
C ALA A 207 -0.49 -5.81 7.48
N PHE A 208 -1.13 -4.89 6.75
CA PHE A 208 -1.87 -5.20 5.53
C PHE A 208 -0.94 -5.77 4.45
N ASP A 209 0.17 -5.12 4.17
CA ASP A 209 1.13 -5.56 3.15
C ASP A 209 1.71 -6.93 3.51
N PHE A 210 2.07 -7.17 4.79
CA PHE A 210 2.54 -8.47 5.26
C PHE A 210 1.52 -9.59 5.00
N VAL A 211 0.27 -9.41 5.43
CA VAL A 211 -0.80 -10.42 5.26
C VAL A 211 -1.07 -10.67 3.78
N LEU A 212 -1.13 -9.60 2.98
CA LEU A 212 -1.37 -9.69 1.55
C LEU A 212 -0.27 -10.50 0.85
N VAL A 213 1.00 -10.13 1.04
CA VAL A 213 2.11 -10.80 0.36
C VAL A 213 2.35 -12.22 0.87
N PHE A 214 2.11 -12.50 2.16
CA PHE A 214 2.20 -13.84 2.72
C PHE A 214 1.23 -14.80 2.01
N TRP A 215 -0.05 -14.43 1.90
CA TRP A 215 -1.03 -15.27 1.23
C TRP A 215 -0.85 -15.32 -0.28
N LEU A 216 -0.48 -14.21 -0.93
CA LEU A 216 -0.16 -14.22 -2.36
C LEU A 216 1.04 -15.13 -2.66
N ALA A 217 2.10 -15.08 -1.86
CA ALA A 217 3.29 -15.91 -2.05
C ALA A 217 3.02 -17.40 -1.80
N SER A 218 2.10 -17.73 -0.88
CA SER A 218 1.68 -19.12 -0.66
C SER A 218 0.98 -19.74 -1.89
N VAL A 219 0.39 -18.89 -2.74
CA VAL A 219 -0.33 -19.32 -3.95
C VAL A 219 0.52 -19.15 -5.20
N TYR A 220 1.15 -18.00 -5.39
CA TYR A 220 1.87 -17.63 -6.62
C TYR A 220 3.38 -17.87 -6.57
N GLY A 221 3.94 -18.10 -5.38
CA GLY A 221 5.35 -18.45 -5.19
C GLY A 221 6.30 -17.27 -5.29
N SER A 222 7.49 -17.53 -5.86
CA SER A 222 8.67 -16.66 -5.76
C SER A 222 8.60 -15.31 -6.47
N GLY A 223 7.58 -15.05 -7.27
CA GLY A 223 7.39 -13.73 -7.89
C GLY A 223 6.97 -12.65 -6.90
N VAL A 224 6.24 -13.03 -5.85
CA VAL A 224 5.62 -12.08 -4.90
C VAL A 224 6.63 -11.28 -4.05
N PRO A 225 7.68 -11.87 -3.48
CA PRO A 225 8.66 -11.12 -2.68
C PRO A 225 9.32 -9.95 -3.43
N PHE A 226 9.47 -10.07 -4.75
CA PHE A 226 10.03 -8.98 -5.57
C PHE A 226 9.14 -7.73 -5.64
N ALA A 227 7.89 -7.82 -5.20
CA ALA A 227 7.04 -6.65 -5.03
C ALA A 227 7.59 -5.64 -4.00
N GLY A 228 8.50 -6.04 -3.10
CA GLY A 228 9.24 -5.12 -2.25
C GLY A 228 9.94 -4.00 -3.03
N ILE A 229 10.35 -4.25 -4.29
CA ILE A 229 10.92 -3.22 -5.17
C ILE A 229 9.89 -2.11 -5.44
N SER A 230 8.61 -2.47 -5.69
CA SER A 230 7.57 -1.48 -5.93
C SER A 230 7.35 -0.59 -4.71
N VAL A 231 7.32 -1.20 -3.53
CA VAL A 231 7.15 -0.49 -2.26
C VAL A 231 8.30 0.48 -2.02
N LEU A 232 9.54 0.02 -2.18
CA LEU A 232 10.71 0.88 -2.02
C LEU A 232 10.69 2.08 -2.98
N VAL A 233 10.37 1.82 -4.26
CA VAL A 233 10.34 2.87 -5.29
C VAL A 233 9.18 3.82 -5.07
N SER A 234 7.97 3.32 -4.84
CA SER A 234 6.78 4.16 -4.73
C SER A 234 6.75 4.98 -3.43
N GLU A 235 7.01 4.35 -2.29
CA GLU A 235 7.05 5.03 -0.99
C GLU A 235 8.29 5.91 -0.85
N GLY A 236 9.43 5.46 -1.36
CA GLY A 236 10.66 6.25 -1.38
C GLY A 236 10.50 7.49 -2.25
N ALA A 237 10.00 7.34 -3.48
CA ALA A 237 9.75 8.47 -4.38
C ALA A 237 8.73 9.46 -3.81
N LEU A 238 7.62 8.94 -3.23
CA LEU A 238 6.60 9.78 -2.61
C LEU A 238 7.14 10.50 -1.37
N GLY A 239 7.94 9.81 -0.54
CA GLY A 239 8.58 10.41 0.63
C GLY A 239 9.56 11.54 0.26
N ILE A 240 10.34 11.36 -0.81
CA ILE A 240 11.21 12.40 -1.36
C ILE A 240 10.37 13.55 -1.93
N ALA A 241 9.35 13.26 -2.73
CA ALA A 241 8.47 14.27 -3.29
C ALA A 241 7.80 15.12 -2.21
N TYR A 242 7.30 14.49 -1.15
CA TYR A 242 6.74 15.20 -0.01
C TYR A 242 7.78 16.07 0.71
N SER A 243 9.02 15.59 0.85
CA SER A 243 10.09 16.39 1.49
C SER A 243 10.52 17.61 0.68
N LEU A 244 10.38 17.56 -0.65
CA LEU A 244 10.73 18.65 -1.56
C LEU A 244 9.58 19.61 -1.84
N TRP A 245 8.35 19.11 -1.88
CA TRP A 245 7.14 19.83 -2.30
C TRP A 245 5.96 19.58 -1.36
N GLY A 246 6.20 19.63 -0.03
CA GLY A 246 5.17 19.33 0.96
C GLY A 246 3.87 20.12 0.79
N ASP A 247 3.99 21.43 0.52
CA ASP A 247 2.85 22.34 0.32
C ASP A 247 1.97 21.97 -0.88
N PHE A 248 2.51 21.25 -1.87
CA PHE A 248 1.76 20.74 -3.02
C PHE A 248 0.78 19.64 -2.64
N PHE A 249 1.08 18.86 -1.59
CA PHE A 249 0.23 17.76 -1.11
C PHE A 249 -0.92 18.27 -0.25
N THR A 250 -1.80 19.06 -0.86
CA THR A 250 -3.00 19.56 -0.17
C THR A 250 -3.93 18.43 0.24
N PRO A 251 -4.77 18.59 1.28
CA PRO A 251 -5.77 17.58 1.69
C PRO A 251 -6.68 17.16 0.53
N LYS A 252 -7.02 18.09 -0.36
CA LYS A 252 -7.84 17.82 -1.54
C LYS A 252 -7.11 16.88 -2.53
N LEU A 253 -5.86 17.16 -2.86
CA LEU A 253 -5.06 16.30 -3.74
C LEU A 253 -4.87 14.91 -3.13
N LEU A 254 -4.58 14.84 -1.83
CA LEU A 254 -4.43 13.56 -1.12
C LEU A 254 -5.72 12.73 -1.15
N GLY A 255 -6.87 13.37 -0.93
CA GLY A 255 -8.17 12.71 -1.07
C GLY A 255 -8.42 12.16 -2.48
N GLN A 256 -8.10 12.92 -3.52
CA GLN A 256 -8.24 12.49 -4.90
C GLN A 256 -7.30 11.33 -5.26
N LEU A 257 -6.05 11.36 -4.78
CA LEU A 257 -5.09 10.27 -4.93
C LEU A 257 -5.53 9.02 -4.16
N ALA A 258 -6.06 9.18 -2.95
CA ALA A 258 -6.61 8.11 -2.14
C ALA A 258 -7.82 7.44 -2.82
N LEU A 259 -8.74 8.23 -3.39
CA LEU A 259 -9.88 7.70 -4.17
C LEU A 259 -9.40 6.87 -5.36
N THR A 260 -8.48 7.43 -6.16
CA THR A 260 -7.97 6.74 -7.34
C THR A 260 -7.22 5.46 -6.97
N GLY A 261 -6.37 5.51 -5.94
CA GLY A 261 -5.68 4.34 -5.40
C GLY A 261 -6.61 3.32 -4.75
N GLY A 262 -7.72 3.77 -4.13
CA GLY A 262 -8.79 2.92 -3.59
C GLY A 262 -9.49 2.11 -4.69
N MET A 263 -9.68 2.72 -5.85
CA MET A 263 -10.21 1.99 -7.02
C MET A 263 -9.22 0.94 -7.53
N ILE A 264 -7.91 1.21 -7.52
CA ILE A 264 -6.89 0.19 -7.86
C ILE A 264 -6.97 -0.98 -6.89
N LEU A 265 -7.09 -0.70 -5.59
CA LEU A 265 -7.23 -1.72 -4.55
C LEU A 265 -8.51 -2.54 -4.75
N LEU A 266 -9.64 -1.89 -5.04
CA LEU A 266 -10.93 -2.51 -5.31
C LEU A 266 -10.87 -3.44 -6.52
N PHE A 267 -10.34 -2.97 -7.64
CA PHE A 267 -10.17 -3.78 -8.84
C PHE A 267 -9.21 -4.94 -8.64
N GLY A 268 -8.14 -4.75 -7.87
CA GLY A 268 -7.22 -5.82 -7.48
C GLY A 268 -7.91 -6.90 -6.65
N GLY A 269 -8.71 -6.52 -5.66
CA GLY A 269 -9.51 -7.45 -4.85
C GLY A 269 -10.54 -8.23 -5.68
N ILE A 270 -11.27 -7.56 -6.59
CA ILE A 270 -12.19 -8.20 -7.53
C ILE A 270 -11.45 -9.18 -8.44
N SER A 271 -10.25 -8.84 -8.89
CA SER A 271 -9.39 -9.72 -9.69
C SER A 271 -9.09 -11.03 -8.95
N LEU A 272 -8.71 -10.93 -7.68
CA LEU A 272 -8.46 -12.09 -6.81
C LEU A 272 -9.72 -12.95 -6.64
N CYS A 273 -10.89 -12.33 -6.40
CA CYS A 273 -12.17 -13.05 -6.26
C CYS A 273 -12.55 -13.82 -7.51
N ARG A 274 -12.32 -13.27 -8.69
CA ARG A 274 -12.70 -13.90 -9.96
C ARG A 274 -11.75 -15.00 -10.41
N GLY A 275 -10.55 -15.07 -9.84
CA GLY A 275 -9.53 -16.03 -10.25
C GLY A 275 -9.05 -15.85 -11.70
N LYS A 276 -9.56 -14.84 -12.41
CA LYS A 276 -9.12 -14.44 -13.75
C LYS A 276 -8.31 -13.16 -13.63
N ARG A 277 -7.17 -13.11 -14.29
CA ARG A 277 -6.31 -11.94 -14.29
C ARG A 277 -7.03 -10.73 -14.87
N PHE A 278 -7.35 -9.80 -14.00
CA PHE A 278 -7.83 -8.48 -14.35
C PHE A 278 -6.61 -7.55 -14.35
N ARG A 279 -6.33 -6.87 -15.45
CA ARG A 279 -5.09 -6.07 -15.62
C ARG A 279 -5.13 -4.82 -14.75
N ALA A 280 -5.20 -4.99 -13.42
CA ALA A 280 -5.30 -3.89 -12.46
C ALA A 280 -4.08 -2.95 -12.52
N ALA A 281 -2.92 -3.45 -12.92
CA ALA A 281 -1.72 -2.65 -13.10
C ALA A 281 -1.88 -1.57 -14.17
N ASN A 282 -2.76 -1.77 -15.16
CA ASN A 282 -3.06 -0.76 -16.17
C ASN A 282 -3.83 0.46 -15.62
N LEU A 283 -4.29 0.41 -14.36
CA LEU A 283 -4.87 1.56 -13.65
C LEU A 283 -3.82 2.48 -13.02
N ILE A 284 -2.55 2.07 -12.91
CA ILE A 284 -1.50 2.89 -12.30
C ILE A 284 -1.43 4.31 -12.89
N PRO A 285 -1.55 4.55 -14.21
CA PRO A 285 -1.56 5.90 -14.76
C PRO A 285 -2.70 6.79 -14.26
N ALA A 286 -3.80 6.22 -13.78
CA ALA A 286 -4.89 6.99 -13.22
C ALA A 286 -4.45 7.86 -12.02
N LEU A 287 -3.43 7.43 -11.26
CA LEU A 287 -2.86 8.19 -10.15
C LEU A 287 -2.23 9.52 -10.57
N PHE A 288 -1.80 9.66 -11.82
CA PHE A 288 -1.21 10.90 -12.31
C PHE A 288 -2.27 11.93 -12.73
N ILE A 289 -3.52 11.53 -12.97
CA ILE A 289 -4.58 12.43 -13.41
C ILE A 289 -4.95 13.48 -12.35
N PRO A 290 -5.13 13.13 -11.05
CA PRO A 290 -5.33 14.13 -10.00
C PRO A 290 -4.20 15.15 -9.93
N ILE A 291 -2.95 14.71 -10.07
CA ILE A 291 -1.76 15.58 -10.05
C ILE A 291 -1.81 16.59 -11.20
N VAL A 292 -2.06 16.11 -12.43
CA VAL A 292 -2.16 16.97 -13.61
C VAL A 292 -3.34 17.93 -13.49
N TYR A 293 -4.46 17.45 -12.96
CA TYR A 293 -5.65 18.27 -12.72
C TYR A 293 -5.37 19.41 -11.74
N THR A 294 -4.74 19.11 -10.59
CA THR A 294 -4.39 20.11 -9.58
C THR A 294 -3.46 21.19 -10.16
N VAL A 295 -2.39 20.79 -10.85
CA VAL A 295 -1.47 21.73 -11.50
C VAL A 295 -2.18 22.60 -12.57
N ALA A 296 -3.10 22.02 -13.34
CA ALA A 296 -3.85 22.76 -14.34
C ALA A 296 -4.80 23.78 -13.70
N MET A 297 -5.47 23.41 -12.60
CA MET A 297 -6.38 24.30 -11.87
C MET A 297 -5.63 25.47 -11.21
N GLU A 298 -4.50 25.23 -10.56
CA GLU A 298 -3.67 26.28 -9.96
C GLU A 298 -3.21 27.32 -11.00
N LYS A 299 -2.79 26.85 -12.17
CA LYS A 299 -2.41 27.75 -13.29
C LYS A 299 -3.60 28.54 -13.82
N ALA A 300 -4.78 27.91 -13.92
CA ALA A 300 -5.99 28.60 -14.36
C ALA A 300 -6.42 29.68 -13.36
N GLU A 301 -6.42 29.38 -12.07
CA GLU A 301 -6.74 30.35 -11.01
C GLU A 301 -5.78 31.53 -11.00
N THR A 302 -4.48 31.29 -11.16
CA THR A 302 -3.46 32.34 -11.24
C THR A 302 -3.70 33.24 -12.46
N ALA A 303 -3.96 32.65 -13.63
CA ALA A 303 -4.25 33.41 -14.85
C ALA A 303 -5.53 34.27 -14.73
N VAL A 304 -6.56 33.76 -14.05
CA VAL A 304 -7.81 34.51 -13.80
C VAL A 304 -7.55 35.67 -12.84
N LYS A 305 -6.78 35.47 -11.76
CA LYS A 305 -6.40 36.54 -10.82
C LYS A 305 -5.62 37.65 -11.54
N ASP A 306 -4.63 37.29 -12.33
CA ASP A 306 -3.83 38.26 -13.09
C ASP A 306 -4.68 39.06 -14.11
N ALA A 307 -5.66 38.44 -14.75
CA ALA A 307 -6.60 39.09 -15.64
C ALA A 307 -7.53 40.08 -14.92
N LEU A 308 -8.02 39.71 -13.71
CA LEU A 308 -8.86 40.56 -12.89
C LEU A 308 -8.10 41.77 -12.35
N ASP A 309 -6.84 41.61 -11.96
CA ASP A 309 -5.99 42.69 -11.45
C ASP A 309 -5.58 43.66 -12.55
N LYS A 310 -5.42 43.19 -13.80
CA LYS A 310 -5.20 44.05 -14.97
C LYS A 310 -6.43 44.88 -15.34
N ASN A 311 -7.63 44.38 -15.12
CA ASN A 311 -8.88 45.10 -15.36
C ASN A 311 -9.26 46.13 -14.30
N LYS A 312 -8.59 46.08 -13.11
CA LYS A 312 -8.79 47.04 -12.01
C LYS A 312 -7.85 48.25 -12.08
N LYS A 313 -6.84 48.20 -12.95
CA LYS A 313 -5.91 49.30 -13.23
C LYS A 313 -6.33 50.06 -14.50
#